data_d2d92f8bc2809a2e695c740b928fcddb
#
_entry.id   d2d92f8bc2809a2e695c740b928fcddb
#
_cell.length_a   1.000
_cell.length_b   1.000
_cell.length_c   1.000
_cell.angle_alpha   90.00
_cell.angle_beta   90.00
_cell.angle_gamma   90.00
#
_symmetry.space_group_name_H-M   'P 1'
#
loop_
_entity.id
_entity.type
_entity.pdbx_description
1 polymer ?
#
loop_
_entity_poly.entity_id
_entity_poly.type
_entity_poly.pdbx_seq_one_letter_code
_entity_poly.pdbx_strand_id
1 'polypeptide(L)'
;NMTITLQDCRTRDAQDPLRSLRDHFALPPGVIYLDGNSLGVLPKAAPARIADVVQREWGTDLIKSWNTARWFDLPQRLGNQLAPLIGAGQDQVVCTDSTSINLYKVLSAALNIAREDSPARKRIVSERSNFPTDLYIAEGLCKERGLELVLVEPEEINAALTSDVAVLMLTHVNYRTGAMHDMAAITAAAQAQGILCVWDLAHSAGAVPVDLLGANADFSIGCGYKYLNGGPGAPAFVWVHPRHANRPDLKFMQPLSGWWGHAAPFQFTPDYQPAPGITRYLCGTQPMISLSALQCGLDVFTAAQSLGGMAALRTKSLALTDLFIQLVEERCAGYGLGLATPREHAQRGSQVCL
;
A
#
# COMPACT_ATOMS: atom_id res chain seq x y z
N ASN A 1 28.14 -24.13 -13.37
CA ASN A 1 27.46 -22.85 -13.41
C ASN A 1 27.65 -22.22 -14.80
N MET A 2 26.62 -22.32 -15.64
CA MET A 2 26.64 -21.69 -16.97
C MET A 2 26.38 -20.18 -16.84
N THR A 3 27.25 -19.39 -17.47
CA THR A 3 27.10 -17.94 -17.54
C THR A 3 25.84 -17.59 -18.35
N ILE A 4 24.98 -16.71 -17.81
CA ILE A 4 23.78 -16.24 -18.50
C ILE A 4 24.19 -15.29 -19.62
N THR A 5 23.65 -15.52 -20.81
CA THR A 5 23.92 -14.71 -22.01
C THR A 5 22.72 -13.79 -22.31
N LEU A 6 22.97 -12.78 -23.16
CA LEU A 6 21.89 -11.93 -23.68
C LEU A 6 20.85 -12.75 -24.45
N GLN A 7 21.29 -13.80 -25.17
CA GLN A 7 20.37 -14.69 -25.88
C GLN A 7 19.46 -15.46 -24.94
N ASP A 8 19.97 -15.90 -23.79
CA ASP A 8 19.14 -16.55 -22.76
C ASP A 8 18.03 -15.60 -22.27
N CYS A 9 18.36 -14.33 -22.05
CA CYS A 9 17.38 -13.31 -21.65
C CYS A 9 16.34 -13.09 -22.76
N ARG A 10 16.75 -12.98 -24.02
CA ARG A 10 15.83 -12.83 -25.15
C ARG A 10 14.90 -14.03 -25.29
N THR A 11 15.39 -15.23 -25.06
CA THR A 11 14.57 -16.44 -25.08
C THR A 11 13.53 -16.41 -23.96
N ARG A 12 13.93 -16.01 -22.75
CA ARG A 12 12.99 -15.84 -21.63
C ARG A 12 11.91 -14.80 -21.95
N ASP A 13 12.29 -13.65 -22.54
CA ASP A 13 11.35 -12.61 -22.95
C ASP A 13 10.32 -13.14 -23.95
N ALA A 14 10.77 -13.90 -24.97
CA ALA A 14 9.90 -14.47 -26.00
C ALA A 14 8.92 -15.52 -25.42
N GLN A 15 9.30 -16.21 -24.36
CA GLN A 15 8.50 -17.24 -23.71
C GLN A 15 7.67 -16.72 -22.53
N ASP A 16 7.82 -15.45 -22.16
CA ASP A 16 7.15 -14.85 -21.02
C ASP A 16 5.64 -14.73 -21.28
N PRO A 17 4.80 -15.42 -20.49
CA PRO A 17 3.34 -15.34 -20.66
C PRO A 17 2.78 -13.96 -20.31
N LEU A 18 3.54 -13.12 -19.59
CA LEU A 18 3.14 -11.77 -19.19
C LEU A 18 3.69 -10.68 -20.12
N ARG A 19 4.39 -11.06 -21.19
CA ARG A 19 5.10 -10.07 -22.06
C ARG A 19 4.19 -9.00 -22.65
N SER A 20 2.92 -9.33 -22.90
CA SER A 20 1.95 -8.37 -23.47
C SER A 20 1.61 -7.22 -22.50
N LEU A 21 1.80 -7.39 -21.20
CA LEU A 21 1.52 -6.35 -20.21
C LEU A 21 2.44 -5.13 -20.38
N ARG A 22 3.65 -5.32 -20.94
CA ARG A 22 4.55 -4.21 -21.25
C ARG A 22 3.90 -3.20 -22.20
N ASP A 23 3.04 -3.66 -23.11
CA ASP A 23 2.37 -2.82 -24.10
C ASP A 23 1.36 -1.84 -23.49
N HIS A 24 0.99 -2.03 -22.22
CA HIS A 24 0.15 -1.09 -21.47
C HIS A 24 0.91 0.16 -21.00
N PHE A 25 2.24 0.19 -21.15
CA PHE A 25 3.08 1.26 -20.63
C PHE A 25 3.80 2.02 -21.73
N ALA A 26 3.96 3.33 -21.53
CA ALA A 26 4.76 4.21 -22.38
C ALA A 26 6.14 4.38 -21.74
N LEU A 27 7.12 3.61 -22.23
CA LEU A 27 8.49 3.68 -21.75
C LEU A 27 9.31 4.65 -22.61
N PRO A 28 10.14 5.52 -22.01
CA PRO A 28 10.97 6.45 -22.78
C PRO A 28 12.03 5.68 -23.59
N PRO A 29 12.25 6.05 -24.87
CA PRO A 29 13.25 5.39 -25.69
C PRO A 29 14.66 5.55 -25.11
N GLY A 30 15.46 4.48 -25.19
CA GLY A 30 16.86 4.50 -24.77
C GLY A 30 17.10 4.53 -23.27
N VAL A 31 16.07 4.41 -22.45
CA VAL A 31 16.17 4.37 -20.97
C VAL A 31 15.90 2.95 -20.48
N ILE A 32 16.82 2.43 -19.68
CA ILE A 32 16.60 1.21 -18.89
C ILE A 32 16.15 1.66 -17.50
N TYR A 33 14.82 1.63 -17.27
CA TYR A 33 14.25 2.09 -16.02
C TYR A 33 14.00 0.92 -15.08
N LEU A 34 14.71 0.91 -13.95
CA LEU A 34 14.65 -0.15 -12.93
C LEU A 34 14.20 0.35 -11.55
N ASP A 35 13.64 1.56 -11.48
CA ASP A 35 13.26 2.20 -10.23
C ASP A 35 11.73 2.35 -10.07
N GLY A 36 10.98 1.36 -10.51
CA GLY A 36 9.52 1.32 -10.37
C GLY A 36 9.04 1.25 -8.92
N ASN A 37 9.93 0.87 -8.01
CA ASN A 37 9.67 0.91 -6.56
C ASN A 37 9.70 2.33 -5.98
N SER A 38 10.24 3.32 -6.69
CA SER A 38 10.18 4.74 -6.31
C SER A 38 9.05 5.46 -7.03
N LEU A 39 8.92 5.23 -8.34
CA LEU A 39 7.84 5.76 -9.17
C LEU A 39 7.56 4.77 -10.30
N GLY A 40 6.31 4.30 -10.39
CA GLY A 40 5.88 3.45 -11.50
C GLY A 40 5.88 4.19 -12.82
N VAL A 41 5.99 3.44 -13.93
CA VAL A 41 6.02 4.00 -15.28
C VAL A 41 4.62 4.40 -15.75
N LEU A 42 4.57 5.27 -16.78
CA LEU A 42 3.33 5.83 -17.31
C LEU A 42 2.47 4.76 -18.00
N PRO A 43 1.25 4.49 -17.53
CA PRO A 43 0.28 3.73 -18.32
C PRO A 43 -0.11 4.49 -19.57
N LYS A 44 -0.14 3.81 -20.73
CA LYS A 44 -0.49 4.45 -22.01
C LYS A 44 -1.85 5.12 -22.01
N ALA A 45 -2.80 4.59 -21.24
CA ALA A 45 -4.16 5.13 -21.16
C ALA A 45 -4.25 6.43 -20.33
N ALA A 46 -3.25 6.74 -19.50
CA ALA A 46 -3.35 7.84 -18.54
C ALA A 46 -3.45 9.24 -19.20
N PRO A 47 -2.63 9.60 -20.20
CA PRO A 47 -2.73 10.94 -20.81
C PRO A 47 -4.10 11.24 -21.40
N ALA A 48 -4.68 10.32 -22.15
CA ALA A 48 -6.01 10.49 -22.74
C ALA A 48 -7.10 10.53 -21.66
N ARG A 49 -6.98 9.71 -20.63
CA ARG A 49 -7.94 9.68 -19.53
C ARG A 49 -7.91 11.00 -18.75
N ILE A 50 -6.74 11.53 -18.45
CA ILE A 50 -6.57 12.81 -17.76
C ILE A 50 -7.14 13.95 -18.62
N ALA A 51 -6.85 13.95 -19.93
CA ALA A 51 -7.40 14.95 -20.85
C ALA A 51 -8.94 14.91 -20.86
N ASP A 52 -9.54 13.73 -20.88
CA ASP A 52 -11.00 13.57 -20.83
C ASP A 52 -11.59 14.11 -19.51
N VAL A 53 -10.97 13.82 -18.39
CA VAL A 53 -11.39 14.37 -17.09
C VAL A 53 -11.37 15.91 -17.12
N VAL A 54 -10.29 16.49 -17.64
CA VAL A 54 -10.13 17.95 -17.67
C VAL A 54 -11.11 18.61 -18.66
N GLN A 55 -11.19 18.09 -19.88
CA GLN A 55 -11.95 18.73 -20.95
C GLN A 55 -13.43 18.46 -20.87
N ARG A 56 -13.86 17.25 -20.56
CA ARG A 56 -15.27 16.85 -20.55
C ARG A 56 -15.85 16.87 -19.13
N GLU A 57 -15.32 16.08 -18.22
CA GLU A 57 -15.91 15.94 -16.89
C GLU A 57 -15.84 17.26 -16.11
N TRP A 58 -14.72 17.96 -16.18
CA TRP A 58 -14.58 19.27 -15.57
C TRP A 58 -15.06 20.39 -16.49
N GLY A 59 -14.50 20.50 -17.70
CA GLY A 59 -14.72 21.66 -18.57
C GLY A 59 -16.14 21.78 -19.12
N THR A 60 -16.81 20.64 -19.40
CA THR A 60 -18.15 20.61 -19.99
C THR A 60 -19.24 20.24 -18.98
N ASP A 61 -19.05 19.16 -18.23
CA ASP A 61 -20.10 18.62 -17.35
C ASP A 61 -20.12 19.31 -15.98
N LEU A 62 -19.03 19.94 -15.57
CA LEU A 62 -18.94 20.76 -14.36
C LEU A 62 -19.41 19.97 -13.12
N ILE A 63 -20.20 20.60 -12.26
CA ILE A 63 -20.65 19.99 -11.00
C ILE A 63 -21.50 18.72 -11.19
N LYS A 64 -22.11 18.55 -12.35
CA LYS A 64 -22.89 17.34 -12.66
C LYS A 64 -22.06 16.07 -12.63
N SER A 65 -20.74 16.19 -12.82
CA SER A 65 -19.82 15.06 -12.87
C SER A 65 -19.74 14.27 -11.57
N TRP A 66 -20.15 14.86 -10.44
CA TRP A 66 -20.34 14.11 -9.21
C TRP A 66 -21.27 12.90 -9.42
N ASN A 67 -22.28 13.04 -10.26
CA ASN A 67 -23.23 11.97 -10.60
C ASN A 67 -22.91 11.35 -11.98
N THR A 68 -22.77 12.17 -13.03
CA THR A 68 -22.64 11.67 -14.42
C THR A 68 -21.31 10.98 -14.68
N ALA A 69 -20.22 11.42 -14.05
CA ALA A 69 -18.90 10.79 -14.12
C ALA A 69 -18.61 9.92 -12.88
N ARG A 70 -19.57 9.81 -11.96
CA ARG A 70 -19.45 8.98 -10.76
C ARG A 70 -18.25 9.37 -9.88
N TRP A 71 -17.96 10.64 -9.73
CA TRP A 71 -16.90 11.10 -8.85
C TRP A 71 -17.16 10.72 -7.40
N PHE A 72 -18.43 10.72 -7.00
CA PHE A 72 -18.81 10.51 -5.60
C PHE A 72 -18.37 9.15 -5.06
N ASP A 73 -18.45 8.09 -5.85
CA ASP A 73 -18.04 6.75 -5.42
C ASP A 73 -16.68 6.28 -5.96
N LEU A 74 -15.94 7.17 -6.62
CA LEU A 74 -14.66 6.82 -7.23
C LEU A 74 -13.64 6.27 -6.21
N PRO A 75 -13.47 6.85 -5.00
CA PRO A 75 -12.56 6.29 -4.00
C PRO A 75 -12.89 4.84 -3.63
N GLN A 76 -14.17 4.51 -3.48
CA GLN A 76 -14.64 3.17 -3.15
C GLN A 76 -14.49 2.20 -4.32
N ARG A 77 -14.80 2.64 -5.54
CA ARG A 77 -14.65 1.80 -6.74
C ARG A 77 -13.19 1.41 -6.97
N LEU A 78 -12.27 2.36 -6.83
CA LEU A 78 -10.84 2.07 -6.94
C LEU A 78 -10.36 1.18 -5.80
N GLY A 79 -10.89 1.39 -4.60
CA GLY A 79 -10.63 0.51 -3.46
C GLY A 79 -11.05 -0.93 -3.74
N ASN A 80 -12.21 -1.13 -4.35
CA ASN A 80 -12.69 -2.46 -4.73
C ASN A 80 -11.84 -3.09 -5.85
N GLN A 81 -11.34 -2.28 -6.77
CA GLN A 81 -10.42 -2.75 -7.81
C GLN A 81 -9.06 -3.17 -7.24
N LEU A 82 -8.58 -2.45 -6.22
CA LEU A 82 -7.33 -2.73 -5.54
C LEU A 82 -7.42 -3.90 -4.55
N ALA A 83 -8.57 -4.11 -3.93
CA ALA A 83 -8.77 -5.07 -2.85
C ALA A 83 -8.20 -6.48 -3.14
N PRO A 84 -8.40 -7.08 -4.31
CA PRO A 84 -7.82 -8.39 -4.61
C PRO A 84 -6.29 -8.43 -4.55
N LEU A 85 -5.62 -7.31 -4.84
CA LEU A 85 -4.15 -7.24 -4.83
C LEU A 85 -3.56 -7.29 -3.42
N ILE A 86 -4.37 -6.99 -2.41
CA ILE A 86 -3.93 -6.94 -1.00
C ILE A 86 -4.67 -7.93 -0.10
N GLY A 87 -5.43 -8.84 -0.70
CA GLY A 87 -6.19 -9.85 0.07
C GLY A 87 -7.27 -9.25 0.96
N ALA A 88 -7.88 -8.15 0.51
CA ALA A 88 -9.02 -7.51 1.15
C ALA A 88 -10.32 -7.92 0.46
N GLY A 89 -11.44 -7.74 1.16
CA GLY A 89 -12.76 -8.00 0.62
C GLY A 89 -13.42 -6.77 0.01
N GLN A 90 -14.60 -6.99 -0.57
CA GLN A 90 -15.44 -5.94 -1.14
C GLN A 90 -15.80 -4.90 -0.07
N ASP A 91 -15.76 -3.62 -0.44
CA ASP A 91 -16.11 -2.47 0.42
C ASP A 91 -15.24 -2.34 1.69
N GLN A 92 -14.01 -2.84 1.65
CA GLN A 92 -13.06 -2.76 2.75
C GLN A 92 -11.91 -1.78 2.51
N VAL A 93 -11.78 -1.24 1.30
CA VAL A 93 -10.68 -0.36 0.89
C VAL A 93 -11.23 0.91 0.26
N VAL A 94 -10.63 2.06 0.58
CA VAL A 94 -10.81 3.31 -0.17
C VAL A 94 -9.47 3.84 -0.63
N CYS A 95 -9.45 4.44 -1.83
CA CYS A 95 -8.29 5.19 -2.33
C CYS A 95 -8.50 6.66 -1.97
N THR A 96 -7.59 7.21 -1.18
CA THR A 96 -7.73 8.54 -0.59
C THR A 96 -6.39 9.05 -0.08
N ASP A 97 -6.22 10.35 -0.02
CA ASP A 97 -5.11 11.04 0.62
C ASP A 97 -3.72 10.51 0.27
N SER A 98 -2.77 10.67 1.15
CA SER A 98 -1.41 10.12 1.05
C SER A 98 -1.18 9.02 2.07
N THR A 99 -0.13 8.23 1.89
CA THR A 99 0.30 7.21 2.86
C THR A 99 0.47 7.82 4.25
N SER A 100 1.08 8.99 4.34
CA SER A 100 1.33 9.68 5.62
C SER A 100 0.04 10.06 6.34
N ILE A 101 -0.91 10.68 5.62
CA ILE A 101 -2.21 11.07 6.18
C ILE A 101 -3.02 9.83 6.55
N ASN A 102 -3.00 8.80 5.71
CA ASN A 102 -3.70 7.55 5.98
C ASN A 102 -3.11 6.82 7.20
N LEU A 103 -1.79 6.86 7.36
CA LEU A 103 -1.15 6.30 8.55
C LEU A 103 -1.61 7.03 9.81
N TYR A 104 -1.66 8.35 9.77
CA TYR A 104 -2.21 9.14 10.88
C TYR A 104 -3.63 8.72 11.24
N LYS A 105 -4.48 8.52 10.23
CA LYS A 105 -5.87 8.06 10.45
C LYS A 105 -5.92 6.68 11.11
N VAL A 106 -5.28 5.69 10.53
CA VAL A 106 -5.39 4.30 11.04
C VAL A 106 -4.65 4.11 12.36
N LEU A 107 -3.53 4.79 12.55
CA LEU A 107 -2.80 4.73 13.81
C LEU A 107 -3.60 5.41 14.93
N SER A 108 -4.25 6.55 14.63
CA SER A 108 -5.17 7.20 15.56
C SER A 108 -6.34 6.27 15.91
N ALA A 109 -6.93 5.60 14.91
CA ALA A 109 -8.03 4.65 15.13
C ALA A 109 -7.58 3.47 16.00
N ALA A 110 -6.44 2.88 15.73
CA ALA A 110 -5.88 1.79 16.51
C ALA A 110 -5.64 2.22 17.97
N LEU A 111 -5.08 3.41 18.17
CA LEU A 111 -4.86 3.96 19.50
C LEU A 111 -6.16 4.27 20.24
N ASN A 112 -7.20 4.72 19.54
CA ASN A 112 -8.51 4.95 20.14
C ASN A 112 -9.18 3.64 20.58
N ILE A 113 -9.05 2.59 19.78
CA ILE A 113 -9.52 1.24 20.13
C ILE A 113 -8.75 0.73 21.36
N ALA A 114 -7.43 0.84 21.35
CA ALA A 114 -6.61 0.37 22.47
C ALA A 114 -6.91 1.14 23.76
N ARG A 115 -7.14 2.45 23.68
CA ARG A 115 -7.52 3.28 24.84
C ARG A 115 -8.85 2.82 25.44
N GLU A 116 -9.79 2.44 24.61
CA GLU A 116 -11.09 1.95 25.07
C GLU A 116 -11.00 0.53 25.64
N ASP A 117 -10.34 -0.37 24.93
CA ASP A 117 -10.33 -1.81 25.25
C ASP A 117 -9.23 -2.21 26.25
N SER A 118 -8.10 -1.50 26.24
CA SER A 118 -6.91 -1.83 27.02
C SER A 118 -6.15 -0.56 27.43
N PRO A 119 -6.75 0.31 28.27
CA PRO A 119 -6.23 1.65 28.56
C PRO A 119 -4.85 1.66 29.22
N ALA A 120 -4.41 0.55 29.81
CA ALA A 120 -3.10 0.44 30.43
C ALA A 120 -1.94 0.32 29.42
N ARG A 121 -2.23 0.00 28.15
CA ARG A 121 -1.22 -0.14 27.13
C ARG A 121 -0.75 1.22 26.63
N LYS A 122 0.57 1.48 26.71
CA LYS A 122 1.15 2.81 26.51
C LYS A 122 2.23 2.86 25.42
N ARG A 123 2.43 1.78 24.67
CA ARG A 123 3.53 1.69 23.72
C ARG A 123 3.06 1.40 22.29
N ILE A 124 3.76 2.04 21.36
CA ILE A 124 3.78 1.64 19.94
C ILE A 124 5.15 1.03 19.68
N VAL A 125 5.20 -0.16 19.12
CA VAL A 125 6.44 -0.80 18.67
C VAL A 125 6.55 -0.67 17.16
N SER A 126 7.72 -0.29 16.67
CA SER A 126 8.05 -0.28 15.25
C SER A 126 9.51 -0.67 15.04
N GLU A 127 9.88 -0.88 13.79
CA GLU A 127 11.25 -1.21 13.39
C GLU A 127 12.07 0.06 13.21
N ARG A 128 13.30 0.08 13.75
CA ARG A 128 14.20 1.25 13.67
C ARG A 128 14.51 1.66 12.23
N SER A 129 14.59 0.69 11.33
CA SER A 129 14.87 0.92 9.90
C SER A 129 13.63 1.19 9.07
N ASN A 130 12.46 1.36 9.67
CA ASN A 130 11.24 1.72 8.96
C ASN A 130 11.40 3.06 8.25
N PHE A 131 10.54 3.31 7.26
CA PHE A 131 10.56 4.57 6.54
C PHE A 131 10.38 5.74 7.53
N PRO A 132 11.24 6.78 7.46
CA PRO A 132 11.28 7.80 8.50
C PRO A 132 9.95 8.50 8.78
N THR A 133 9.16 8.78 7.74
CA THR A 133 7.85 9.45 7.90
C THR A 133 6.90 8.64 8.80
N ASP A 134 6.88 7.31 8.66
CA ASP A 134 6.05 6.45 9.50
C ASP A 134 6.43 6.61 10.98
N LEU A 135 7.73 6.65 11.24
CA LEU A 135 8.26 6.85 12.60
C LEU A 135 7.95 8.25 13.13
N TYR A 136 8.03 9.28 12.29
CA TYR A 136 7.71 10.65 12.70
C TYR A 136 6.24 10.81 13.09
N ILE A 137 5.33 10.21 12.32
CA ILE A 137 3.89 10.24 12.61
C ILE A 137 3.60 9.51 13.91
N ALA A 138 4.18 8.32 14.10
CA ALA A 138 4.02 7.57 15.33
C ALA A 138 4.57 8.33 16.53
N GLU A 139 5.75 8.95 16.41
CA GLU A 139 6.34 9.76 17.47
C GLU A 139 5.46 10.96 17.81
N GLY A 140 4.95 11.67 16.81
CA GLY A 140 4.06 12.82 17.03
C GLY A 140 2.80 12.43 17.79
N LEU A 141 2.16 11.33 17.40
CA LEU A 141 0.98 10.82 18.10
C LEU A 141 1.31 10.37 19.53
N CYS A 142 2.45 9.73 19.75
CA CYS A 142 2.89 9.34 21.07
C CYS A 142 3.08 10.55 22.00
N LYS A 143 3.72 11.62 21.51
CA LYS A 143 3.90 12.85 22.27
C LYS A 143 2.56 13.50 22.62
N GLU A 144 1.66 13.58 21.68
CA GLU A 144 0.34 14.17 21.88
C GLU A 144 -0.48 13.40 22.92
N ARG A 145 -0.36 12.08 22.96
CA ARG A 145 -1.18 11.19 23.79
C ARG A 145 -0.50 10.69 25.06
N GLY A 146 0.74 11.08 25.32
CA GLY A 146 1.49 10.58 26.47
C GLY A 146 1.87 9.11 26.35
N LEU A 147 2.16 8.64 25.14
CA LEU A 147 2.58 7.28 24.83
C LEU A 147 4.07 7.23 24.51
N GLU A 148 4.61 6.02 24.41
CA GLU A 148 6.02 5.77 24.10
C GLU A 148 6.15 5.03 22.77
N LEU A 149 7.02 5.52 21.88
CA LEU A 149 7.44 4.82 20.68
C LEU A 149 8.71 4.01 20.97
N VAL A 150 8.63 2.70 20.80
CA VAL A 150 9.75 1.77 20.99
C VAL A 150 10.23 1.29 19.63
N LEU A 151 11.49 1.57 19.30
CA LEU A 151 12.12 1.15 18.05
C LEU A 151 13.03 -0.04 18.29
N VAL A 152 12.84 -1.09 17.50
CA VAL A 152 13.60 -2.35 17.63
C VAL A 152 14.21 -2.77 16.31
N GLU A 153 15.18 -3.67 16.36
CA GLU A 153 15.68 -4.35 15.16
C GLU A 153 14.73 -5.48 14.75
N PRO A 154 14.75 -5.93 13.48
CA PRO A 154 13.84 -6.97 13.00
C PRO A 154 13.83 -8.23 13.87
N GLU A 155 15.00 -8.69 14.31
CA GLU A 155 15.14 -9.88 15.14
C GLU A 155 14.62 -9.71 16.57
N GLU A 156 14.38 -8.48 17.01
CA GLU A 156 13.88 -8.14 18.34
C GLU A 156 12.35 -7.98 18.38
N ILE A 157 11.66 -8.04 17.26
CA ILE A 157 10.22 -7.75 17.19
C ILE A 157 9.43 -8.67 18.12
N ASN A 158 9.62 -9.98 18.03
CA ASN A 158 8.86 -10.93 18.84
C ASN A 158 9.06 -10.70 20.35
N ALA A 159 10.27 -10.41 20.77
CA ALA A 159 10.59 -10.13 22.18
C ALA A 159 9.94 -8.82 22.68
N ALA A 160 9.68 -7.87 21.76
CA ALA A 160 9.07 -6.58 22.10
C ALA A 160 7.54 -6.65 22.20
N LEU A 161 6.90 -7.75 21.82
CA LEU A 161 5.45 -7.92 21.85
C LEU A 161 4.96 -8.29 23.26
N THR A 162 4.94 -7.30 24.15
CA THR A 162 4.59 -7.45 25.55
C THR A 162 3.20 -6.87 25.83
N SER A 163 2.65 -7.14 27.02
CA SER A 163 1.28 -6.78 27.39
C SER A 163 1.03 -5.27 27.52
N ASP A 164 2.06 -4.45 27.53
CA ASP A 164 1.97 -3.00 27.61
C ASP A 164 2.00 -2.31 26.23
N VAL A 165 2.11 -3.08 25.17
CA VAL A 165 2.09 -2.59 23.79
C VAL A 165 0.64 -2.49 23.29
N ALA A 166 0.27 -1.31 22.79
CA ALA A 166 -1.03 -1.07 22.17
C ALA A 166 -1.04 -1.44 20.70
N VAL A 167 -0.01 -1.05 19.96
CA VAL A 167 0.05 -1.16 18.49
C VAL A 167 1.45 -1.59 18.06
N LEU A 168 1.49 -2.53 17.12
CA LEU A 168 2.66 -2.85 16.32
C LEU A 168 2.46 -2.23 14.93
N MET A 169 3.36 -1.34 14.54
CA MET A 169 3.35 -0.65 13.24
C MET A 169 4.57 -1.06 12.45
N LEU A 170 4.37 -1.82 11.38
CA LEU A 170 5.45 -2.31 10.52
C LEU A 170 5.19 -2.03 9.05
N THR A 171 6.28 -1.93 8.28
CA THR A 171 6.24 -1.95 6.81
C THR A 171 6.55 -3.36 6.33
N HIS A 172 5.70 -3.90 5.46
CA HIS A 172 5.77 -5.30 5.00
C HIS A 172 7.09 -5.59 4.27
N VAL A 173 7.50 -4.69 3.36
CA VAL A 173 8.78 -4.77 2.64
C VAL A 173 9.59 -3.53 2.96
N ASN A 174 10.80 -3.72 3.47
CA ASN A 174 11.70 -2.64 3.86
C ASN A 174 12.26 -1.91 2.62
N TYR A 175 12.16 -0.59 2.59
CA TYR A 175 12.60 0.21 1.46
C TYR A 175 14.12 0.21 1.24
N ARG A 176 14.91 -0.01 2.29
CA ARG A 176 16.38 0.01 2.22
C ARG A 176 16.96 -1.32 1.76
N THR A 177 16.35 -2.43 2.17
CA THR A 177 16.91 -3.76 1.95
C THR A 177 16.09 -4.61 1.01
N GLY A 178 14.78 -4.29 0.84
CA GLY A 178 13.84 -5.17 0.17
C GLY A 178 13.47 -6.42 0.97
N ALA A 179 13.87 -6.49 2.25
CA ALA A 179 13.50 -7.60 3.12
C ALA A 179 12.00 -7.58 3.43
N MET A 180 11.36 -8.75 3.38
CA MET A 180 9.93 -8.93 3.56
C MET A 180 9.65 -9.69 4.86
N HIS A 181 8.79 -9.11 5.70
CA HIS A 181 8.29 -9.78 6.90
C HIS A 181 7.28 -10.87 6.59
N ASP A 182 7.23 -11.88 7.44
CA ASP A 182 6.14 -12.85 7.48
C ASP A 182 4.94 -12.21 8.19
N MET A 183 4.05 -11.56 7.41
CA MET A 183 2.92 -10.82 7.94
C MET A 183 2.00 -11.69 8.80
N ALA A 184 1.67 -12.90 8.34
CA ALA A 184 0.75 -13.78 9.04
C ALA A 184 1.31 -14.22 10.40
N ALA A 185 2.59 -14.61 10.46
CA ALA A 185 3.24 -15.06 11.69
C ALA A 185 3.38 -13.92 12.70
N ILE A 186 3.82 -12.74 12.25
CA ILE A 186 4.02 -11.57 13.13
C ILE A 186 2.67 -11.07 13.65
N THR A 187 1.66 -10.98 12.79
CA THR A 187 0.31 -10.56 13.18
C THR A 187 -0.26 -11.52 14.23
N ALA A 188 -0.13 -12.82 14.02
CA ALA A 188 -0.60 -13.82 14.98
C ALA A 188 0.09 -13.69 16.36
N ALA A 189 1.41 -13.49 16.37
CA ALA A 189 2.18 -13.30 17.60
C ALA A 189 1.75 -12.04 18.34
N ALA A 190 1.52 -10.94 17.63
CA ALA A 190 1.06 -9.68 18.21
C ALA A 190 -0.36 -9.83 18.79
N GLN A 191 -1.27 -10.43 18.04
CA GLN A 191 -2.65 -10.60 18.47
C GLN A 191 -2.79 -11.57 19.65
N ALA A 192 -1.90 -12.56 19.76
CA ALA A 192 -1.84 -13.43 20.93
C ALA A 192 -1.54 -12.65 22.23
N GLN A 193 -0.90 -11.48 22.11
CA GLN A 193 -0.63 -10.56 23.21
C GLN A 193 -1.68 -9.43 23.33
N GLY A 194 -2.73 -9.43 22.50
CA GLY A 194 -3.75 -8.39 22.49
C GLY A 194 -3.31 -7.09 21.79
N ILE A 195 -2.31 -7.14 20.94
CA ILE A 195 -1.74 -5.98 20.22
C ILE A 195 -2.40 -5.84 18.87
N LEU A 196 -2.76 -4.60 18.50
CA LEU A 196 -3.29 -4.28 17.16
C LEU A 196 -2.12 -4.09 16.18
N CYS A 197 -2.30 -4.59 14.95
CA CYS A 197 -1.29 -4.51 13.91
C CYS A 197 -1.69 -3.53 12.81
N VAL A 198 -0.78 -2.60 12.49
CA VAL A 198 -0.87 -1.67 11.35
C VAL A 198 0.25 -2.02 10.38
N TRP A 199 -0.11 -2.35 9.14
CA TRP A 199 0.84 -2.72 8.09
C TRP A 199 0.90 -1.66 6.99
N ASP A 200 2.10 -1.15 6.71
CA ASP A 200 2.39 -0.31 5.56
C ASP A 200 2.77 -1.21 4.37
N LEU A 201 2.03 -1.08 3.28
CA LEU A 201 2.21 -1.86 2.05
C LEU A 201 2.84 -1.05 0.91
N ALA A 202 3.53 0.05 1.21
CA ALA A 202 4.09 0.93 0.19
C ALA A 202 4.98 0.20 -0.82
N HIS A 203 5.73 -0.82 -0.39
CA HIS A 203 6.63 -1.61 -1.23
C HIS A 203 6.15 -3.04 -1.49
N SER A 204 4.94 -3.38 -1.11
CA SER A 204 4.37 -4.72 -1.32
C SER A 204 3.10 -4.74 -2.16
N ALA A 205 2.22 -3.74 -2.05
CA ALA A 205 1.00 -3.68 -2.85
C ALA A 205 1.33 -3.58 -4.34
N GLY A 206 0.89 -4.54 -5.12
CA GLY A 206 1.18 -4.64 -6.55
C GLY A 206 2.53 -5.29 -6.89
N ALA A 207 3.35 -5.60 -5.89
CA ALA A 207 4.67 -6.21 -6.07
C ALA A 207 4.71 -7.67 -5.63
N VAL A 208 4.08 -7.99 -4.51
CA VAL A 208 4.02 -9.34 -3.95
C VAL A 208 2.57 -9.67 -3.59
N PRO A 209 2.19 -10.96 -3.56
CA PRO A 209 0.90 -11.34 -3.01
C PRO A 209 0.80 -10.92 -1.55
N VAL A 210 -0.30 -10.24 -1.21
CA VAL A 210 -0.62 -9.82 0.15
C VAL A 210 -1.99 -10.38 0.49
N ASP A 211 -2.14 -10.92 1.69
CA ASP A 211 -3.41 -11.47 2.16
C ASP A 211 -3.75 -10.90 3.54
N LEU A 212 -4.31 -9.69 3.54
CA LEU A 212 -4.65 -8.99 4.78
C LEU A 212 -5.70 -9.74 5.61
N LEU A 213 -6.73 -10.28 4.97
CA LEU A 213 -7.75 -11.08 5.66
C LEU A 213 -7.18 -12.40 6.17
N GLY A 214 -6.38 -13.09 5.35
CA GLY A 214 -5.75 -14.35 5.75
C GLY A 214 -4.76 -14.17 6.90
N ALA A 215 -4.01 -13.09 6.91
CA ALA A 215 -3.12 -12.73 8.02
C ALA A 215 -3.88 -12.19 9.24
N ASN A 216 -5.16 -11.88 9.08
CA ASN A 216 -6.00 -11.30 10.13
C ASN A 216 -5.48 -9.95 10.65
N ALA A 217 -4.85 -9.15 9.78
CA ALA A 217 -4.37 -7.81 10.13
C ALA A 217 -5.50 -6.91 10.61
N ASP A 218 -5.18 -5.83 11.30
CA ASP A 218 -6.17 -4.89 11.83
C ASP A 218 -6.36 -3.70 10.90
N PHE A 219 -5.26 -3.08 10.47
CA PHE A 219 -5.25 -1.91 9.60
C PHE A 219 -4.13 -2.02 8.58
N SER A 220 -4.32 -1.38 7.43
CA SER A 220 -3.26 -1.27 6.43
C SER A 220 -3.39 0.01 5.61
N ILE A 221 -2.24 0.51 5.17
CA ILE A 221 -2.14 1.67 4.27
C ILE A 221 -1.08 1.37 3.21
N GLY A 222 -1.04 2.17 2.15
CA GLY A 222 0.01 2.06 1.14
C GLY A 222 -0.11 3.13 0.07
N CYS A 223 0.90 3.20 -0.81
CA CYS A 223 1.03 4.22 -1.85
C CYS A 223 0.32 3.81 -3.15
N GLY A 224 -0.10 4.82 -3.93
CA GLY A 224 -0.64 4.61 -5.28
C GLY A 224 0.36 4.85 -6.42
N TYR A 225 1.53 5.45 -6.15
CA TYR A 225 2.44 5.92 -7.20
C TYR A 225 3.66 5.02 -7.46
N LYS A 226 3.87 3.99 -6.65
CA LYS A 226 4.99 3.05 -6.81
C LYS A 226 4.57 1.89 -7.72
N TYR A 227 4.48 0.67 -7.21
CA TYR A 227 4.11 -0.49 -8.01
C TYR A 227 2.70 -0.43 -8.61
N LEU A 228 1.81 0.39 -8.04
CA LEU A 228 0.45 0.55 -8.59
C LEU A 228 0.36 1.47 -9.82
N ASN A 229 1.45 2.15 -10.18
CA ASN A 229 1.58 2.94 -11.40
C ASN A 229 0.54 4.05 -11.55
N GLY A 230 0.12 4.65 -10.43
CA GLY A 230 -0.92 5.68 -10.43
C GLY A 230 -0.44 7.09 -10.79
N GLY A 231 0.86 7.28 -11.00
CA GLY A 231 1.45 8.57 -11.31
C GLY A 231 1.96 9.32 -10.08
N PRO A 232 2.75 10.38 -10.28
CA PRO A 232 3.38 11.12 -9.19
C PRO A 232 2.33 11.73 -8.25
N GLY A 233 2.48 11.46 -6.95
CA GLY A 233 1.52 11.93 -5.95
C GLY A 233 0.15 11.28 -6.01
N ALA A 234 0.00 10.13 -6.68
CA ALA A 234 -1.26 9.42 -6.76
C ALA A 234 -1.85 9.18 -5.37
N PRO A 235 -3.20 9.20 -5.24
CA PRO A 235 -3.84 8.87 -3.99
C PRO A 235 -3.41 7.50 -3.46
N ALA A 236 -3.24 7.44 -2.16
CA ALA A 236 -2.92 6.23 -1.42
C ALA A 236 -4.20 5.43 -1.11
N PHE A 237 -4.09 4.42 -0.25
CA PHE A 237 -5.26 3.63 0.13
C PHE A 237 -5.26 3.32 1.62
N VAL A 238 -6.46 3.03 2.12
CA VAL A 238 -6.72 2.59 3.49
C VAL A 238 -7.55 1.32 3.45
N TRP A 239 -7.13 0.33 4.23
CA TRP A 239 -7.91 -0.85 4.55
C TRP A 239 -8.08 -0.97 6.06
N VAL A 240 -9.29 -1.34 6.49
CA VAL A 240 -9.62 -1.62 7.89
C VAL A 240 -10.31 -2.97 7.94
N HIS A 241 -9.86 -3.83 8.87
CA HIS A 241 -10.52 -5.13 9.05
C HIS A 241 -12.00 -4.90 9.42
N PRO A 242 -12.94 -5.67 8.84
CA PRO A 242 -14.38 -5.49 9.11
C PRO A 242 -14.76 -5.49 10.60
N ARG A 243 -14.02 -6.23 11.45
CA ARG A 243 -14.28 -6.23 12.91
C ARG A 243 -14.10 -4.87 13.58
N HIS A 244 -13.31 -3.97 12.97
CA HIS A 244 -13.04 -2.63 13.49
C HIS A 244 -13.82 -1.53 12.76
N ALA A 245 -14.41 -1.84 11.61
CA ALA A 245 -14.93 -0.82 10.71
C ALA A 245 -16.11 -0.02 11.30
N ASN A 246 -16.94 -0.65 12.14
CA ASN A 246 -18.18 -0.06 12.68
C ASN A 246 -18.27 -0.27 14.19
N ARG A 247 -17.38 0.37 14.96
CA ARG A 247 -17.47 0.34 16.42
C ARG A 247 -18.53 1.35 16.90
N PRO A 248 -19.64 0.90 17.51
CA PRO A 248 -20.72 1.83 17.94
C PRO A 248 -20.32 2.75 19.09
N ASP A 249 -19.33 2.35 19.90
CA ASP A 249 -18.78 3.14 21.00
C ASP A 249 -17.73 4.17 20.56
N LEU A 250 -17.31 4.16 19.30
CA LEU A 250 -16.30 5.07 18.75
C LEU A 250 -16.83 5.82 17.52
N LYS A 251 -17.67 6.84 17.78
CA LYS A 251 -18.19 7.73 16.72
C LYS A 251 -17.06 8.38 15.93
N PHE A 252 -16.03 8.86 16.63
CA PHE A 252 -14.81 9.42 16.04
C PHE A 252 -13.69 8.37 16.13
N MET A 253 -13.69 7.42 15.18
CA MET A 253 -12.63 6.42 15.10
C MET A 253 -11.25 7.06 14.94
N GLN A 254 -11.19 8.18 14.21
CA GLN A 254 -10.00 8.97 13.98
C GLN A 254 -10.41 10.45 13.76
N PRO A 255 -9.49 11.43 13.96
CA PRO A 255 -9.86 12.84 14.01
C PRO A 255 -10.24 13.47 12.67
N LEU A 256 -9.75 12.93 11.53
CA LEU A 256 -9.99 13.51 10.21
C LEU A 256 -11.35 13.05 9.66
N SER A 257 -12.40 13.48 10.34
CA SER A 257 -13.79 13.23 9.94
C SER A 257 -14.29 14.38 9.07
N GLY A 258 -14.87 14.06 7.93
CA GLY A 258 -15.29 15.08 6.98
C GLY A 258 -16.61 14.75 6.28
N TRP A 259 -17.01 15.65 5.38
CA TRP A 259 -18.30 15.54 4.71
C TRP A 259 -18.41 14.25 3.88
N TRP A 260 -17.35 13.82 3.24
CA TRP A 260 -17.37 12.62 2.37
C TRP A 260 -17.43 11.31 3.15
N GLY A 261 -17.02 11.35 4.42
CA GLY A 261 -17.15 10.22 5.34
C GLY A 261 -18.41 10.25 6.19
N HIS A 262 -19.31 11.21 5.95
CA HIS A 262 -20.58 11.34 6.65
C HIS A 262 -21.65 10.40 6.08
N ALA A 263 -22.53 9.89 6.95
CA ALA A 263 -23.64 9.01 6.55
C ALA A 263 -24.65 9.71 5.65
N ALA A 264 -24.82 11.03 5.78
CA ALA A 264 -25.73 11.85 4.99
C ALA A 264 -25.02 13.15 4.57
N PRO A 265 -24.05 13.10 3.64
CA PRO A 265 -23.11 14.20 3.37
C PRO A 265 -23.79 15.47 2.85
N PHE A 266 -24.95 15.37 2.22
CA PHE A 266 -25.65 16.52 1.64
C PHE A 266 -26.66 17.18 2.57
N GLN A 267 -26.77 16.74 3.82
CA GLN A 267 -27.57 17.41 4.84
C GLN A 267 -26.85 18.64 5.42
N PHE A 268 -25.52 18.71 5.30
CA PHE A 268 -24.69 19.82 5.78
C PHE A 268 -25.00 20.20 7.24
N THR A 269 -25.27 19.20 8.06
CA THR A 269 -25.52 19.38 9.49
C THR A 269 -24.21 19.51 10.25
N PRO A 270 -24.17 20.29 11.36
CA PRO A 270 -22.99 20.32 12.24
C PRO A 270 -22.82 19.01 13.03
N ASP A 271 -23.77 18.12 12.96
CA ASP A 271 -23.81 16.87 13.71
C ASP A 271 -23.15 15.76 12.87
N TYR A 272 -21.92 15.37 13.22
CA TYR A 272 -21.24 14.32 12.49
C TYR A 272 -21.85 12.96 12.79
N GLN A 273 -22.25 12.26 11.74
CA GLN A 273 -22.64 10.85 11.78
C GLN A 273 -21.75 10.08 10.80
N PRO A 274 -20.88 9.16 11.27
CA PRO A 274 -19.99 8.44 10.40
C PRO A 274 -20.76 7.55 9.42
N ALA A 275 -20.34 7.56 8.16
CA ALA A 275 -20.79 6.58 7.19
C ALA A 275 -20.38 5.17 7.64
N PRO A 276 -21.14 4.13 7.27
CA PRO A 276 -20.77 2.76 7.65
C PRO A 276 -19.49 2.31 6.95
N GLY A 277 -18.75 1.45 7.62
CA GLY A 277 -17.57 0.78 7.06
C GLY A 277 -16.43 1.72 6.74
N ILE A 278 -15.71 1.39 5.67
CA ILE A 278 -14.48 2.08 5.28
C ILE A 278 -14.73 3.52 4.81
N THR A 279 -15.93 3.84 4.37
CA THR A 279 -16.28 5.18 3.87
C THR A 279 -16.01 6.27 4.90
N ARG A 280 -16.15 5.98 6.19
CA ARG A 280 -15.86 6.96 7.27
C ARG A 280 -14.41 7.42 7.33
N TYR A 281 -13.50 6.76 6.61
CA TYR A 281 -12.10 7.17 6.49
C TYR A 281 -11.86 8.20 5.39
N LEU A 282 -12.89 8.56 4.62
CA LEU A 282 -12.86 9.72 3.73
C LEU A 282 -13.10 11.01 4.54
N CYS A 283 -12.40 12.07 4.17
CA CYS A 283 -12.51 13.36 4.84
C CYS A 283 -13.03 14.44 3.89
N GLY A 284 -12.13 15.21 3.29
CA GLY A 284 -12.46 16.24 2.31
C GLY A 284 -12.52 15.72 0.88
N THR A 285 -12.78 16.62 -0.05
CA THR A 285 -12.82 16.33 -1.49
C THR A 285 -11.47 15.81 -1.96
N GLN A 286 -11.47 14.69 -2.66
CA GLN A 286 -10.28 14.04 -3.18
C GLN A 286 -9.90 14.58 -4.58
N PRO A 287 -8.62 14.46 -4.99
CA PRO A 287 -8.15 14.91 -6.28
C PRO A 287 -8.65 13.99 -7.40
N MET A 288 -9.73 14.39 -8.08
CA MET A 288 -10.39 13.56 -9.11
C MET A 288 -9.48 13.23 -10.29
N ILE A 289 -8.62 14.17 -10.71
CA ILE A 289 -7.68 13.94 -11.81
C ILE A 289 -6.70 12.82 -11.43
N SER A 290 -6.12 12.90 -10.24
CA SER A 290 -5.16 11.89 -9.78
C SER A 290 -5.82 10.54 -9.50
N LEU A 291 -7.02 10.51 -8.97
CA LEU A 291 -7.80 9.26 -8.82
C LEU A 291 -8.06 8.59 -10.17
N SER A 292 -8.39 9.38 -11.18
CA SER A 292 -8.63 8.86 -12.53
C SER A 292 -7.35 8.31 -13.17
N ALA A 293 -6.20 8.94 -12.89
CA ALA A 293 -4.89 8.42 -13.32
C ALA A 293 -4.55 7.11 -12.59
N LEU A 294 -4.83 7.03 -11.29
CA LEU A 294 -4.62 5.79 -10.50
C LEU A 294 -5.42 4.63 -11.10
N GLN A 295 -6.63 4.88 -11.55
CA GLN A 295 -7.44 3.85 -12.21
C GLN A 295 -6.71 3.23 -13.41
N CYS A 296 -6.01 4.03 -14.19
CA CYS A 296 -5.24 3.52 -15.33
C CYS A 296 -4.13 2.56 -14.89
N GLY A 297 -3.48 2.82 -13.77
CA GLY A 297 -2.51 1.91 -13.18
C GLY A 297 -3.15 0.61 -12.69
N LEU A 298 -4.28 0.70 -11.99
CA LEU A 298 -5.01 -0.47 -11.49
C LEU A 298 -5.58 -1.31 -12.64
N ASP A 299 -5.96 -0.70 -13.75
CA ASP A 299 -6.47 -1.40 -14.94
C ASP A 299 -5.44 -2.37 -15.53
N VAL A 300 -4.15 -2.09 -15.40
CA VAL A 300 -3.10 -3.03 -15.84
C VAL A 300 -3.12 -4.29 -14.98
N PHE A 301 -3.32 -4.17 -13.68
CA PHE A 301 -3.48 -5.34 -12.79
C PHE A 301 -4.75 -6.12 -13.12
N THR A 302 -5.82 -5.44 -13.46
CA THR A 302 -7.06 -6.10 -13.92
C THR A 302 -6.80 -6.89 -15.21
N ALA A 303 -6.05 -6.32 -16.15
CA ALA A 303 -5.64 -7.02 -17.38
C ALA A 303 -4.75 -8.25 -17.08
N ALA A 304 -3.96 -8.20 -16.02
CA ALA A 304 -3.10 -9.30 -15.63
C ALA A 304 -3.87 -10.51 -15.05
N GLN A 305 -5.12 -10.35 -14.63
CA GLN A 305 -5.89 -11.42 -13.98
C GLN A 305 -6.06 -12.63 -14.90
N SER A 306 -6.34 -12.43 -16.18
CA SER A 306 -6.47 -13.52 -17.17
C SER A 306 -5.14 -14.21 -17.47
N LEU A 307 -4.02 -13.63 -17.06
CA LEU A 307 -2.66 -14.16 -17.28
C LEU A 307 -2.05 -14.76 -16.00
N GLY A 308 -2.86 -14.94 -14.95
CA GLY A 308 -2.44 -15.54 -13.68
C GLY A 308 -2.34 -14.56 -12.51
N GLY A 309 -2.61 -13.27 -12.71
CA GLY A 309 -2.70 -12.26 -11.65
C GLY A 309 -1.42 -12.07 -10.85
N MET A 310 -1.58 -11.72 -9.56
CA MET A 310 -0.44 -11.46 -8.66
C MET A 310 0.50 -12.66 -8.50
N ALA A 311 0.00 -13.88 -8.53
CA ALA A 311 0.85 -15.08 -8.44
C ALA A 311 1.81 -15.17 -9.64
N ALA A 312 1.33 -14.92 -10.85
CA ALA A 312 2.16 -14.91 -12.04
C ALA A 312 3.15 -13.73 -12.04
N LEU A 313 2.70 -12.55 -11.63
CA LEU A 313 3.58 -11.38 -11.48
C LEU A 313 4.69 -11.66 -10.46
N ARG A 314 4.38 -12.32 -9.35
CA ARG A 314 5.37 -12.71 -8.34
C ARG A 314 6.40 -13.69 -8.89
N THR A 315 5.95 -14.72 -9.62
CA THR A 315 6.84 -15.69 -10.26
C THR A 315 7.85 -14.99 -11.18
N LYS A 316 7.37 -14.08 -12.01
CA LYS A 316 8.23 -13.29 -12.91
C LYS A 316 9.19 -12.39 -12.12
N SER A 317 8.70 -11.69 -11.09
CA SER A 317 9.52 -10.81 -10.25
C SER A 317 10.66 -11.58 -9.58
N LEU A 318 10.39 -12.75 -9.03
CA LEU A 318 11.43 -13.60 -8.42
C LEU A 318 12.46 -14.05 -9.43
N ALA A 319 12.02 -14.46 -10.64
CA ALA A 319 12.94 -14.85 -11.71
C ALA A 319 13.84 -13.68 -12.15
N LEU A 320 13.26 -12.47 -12.27
CA LEU A 320 14.00 -11.27 -12.66
C LEU A 320 15.00 -10.83 -11.57
N THR A 321 14.59 -10.85 -10.32
CA THR A 321 15.46 -10.45 -9.20
C THR A 321 16.57 -11.47 -8.97
N ASP A 322 16.30 -12.77 -9.12
CA ASP A 322 17.34 -13.81 -9.09
C ASP A 322 18.35 -13.60 -10.23
N LEU A 323 17.87 -13.32 -11.44
CA LEU A 323 18.72 -13.03 -12.59
C LEU A 323 19.59 -11.80 -12.35
N PHE A 324 19.02 -10.72 -11.81
CA PHE A 324 19.75 -9.50 -11.52
C PHE A 324 20.86 -9.74 -10.48
N ILE A 325 20.56 -10.44 -9.41
CA ILE A 325 21.56 -10.80 -8.37
C ILE A 325 22.69 -11.61 -8.99
N GLN A 326 22.36 -12.64 -9.79
CA GLN A 326 23.35 -13.49 -10.43
C GLN A 326 24.26 -12.69 -11.37
N LEU A 327 23.70 -11.82 -12.20
CA LEU A 327 24.47 -11.01 -13.15
C LEU A 327 25.37 -10.00 -12.43
N VAL A 328 24.90 -9.38 -11.36
CA VAL A 328 25.73 -8.47 -10.56
C VAL A 328 26.90 -9.22 -9.95
N GLU A 329 26.69 -10.39 -9.39
CA GLU A 329 27.75 -11.19 -8.78
C GLU A 329 28.78 -11.69 -9.82
N GLU A 330 28.31 -12.08 -11.01
CA GLU A 330 29.18 -12.57 -12.07
C GLU A 330 29.95 -11.44 -12.78
N ARG A 331 29.31 -10.29 -13.03
CA ARG A 331 29.86 -9.26 -13.92
C ARG A 331 30.34 -8.01 -13.19
N CYS A 332 29.94 -7.80 -11.96
CA CYS A 332 30.31 -6.63 -11.19
C CYS A 332 31.20 -6.97 -9.99
N ALA A 333 31.86 -8.14 -10.01
CA ALA A 333 32.83 -8.50 -9.01
C ALA A 333 33.99 -7.51 -9.03
N GLY A 334 34.48 -7.09 -7.86
CA GLY A 334 35.56 -6.13 -7.72
C GLY A 334 35.13 -4.66 -7.67
N TYR A 335 33.85 -4.37 -7.85
CA TYR A 335 33.33 -2.99 -7.72
C TYR A 335 32.88 -2.63 -6.29
N GLY A 336 33.14 -3.52 -5.33
CA GLY A 336 32.79 -3.26 -3.93
C GLY A 336 31.29 -3.33 -3.62
N LEU A 337 30.48 -3.96 -4.47
CA LEU A 337 29.04 -4.12 -4.28
C LEU A 337 28.78 -5.32 -3.36
N GLY A 338 27.94 -5.09 -2.34
CA GLY A 338 27.38 -6.15 -1.50
C GLY A 338 25.93 -6.40 -1.84
N LEU A 339 25.32 -7.40 -1.24
CA LEU A 339 23.89 -7.68 -1.38
C LEU A 339 23.21 -7.43 -0.03
N ALA A 340 22.40 -6.38 0.06
CA ALA A 340 21.60 -6.08 1.25
C ALA A 340 20.28 -6.87 1.26
N THR A 341 19.77 -7.20 0.09
CA THR A 341 18.50 -7.91 -0.07
C THR A 341 18.65 -9.39 0.25
N PRO A 342 17.72 -10.01 1.01
CA PRO A 342 17.74 -11.45 1.26
C PRO A 342 17.62 -12.27 -0.03
N ARG A 343 18.33 -13.38 -0.10
CA ARG A 343 18.27 -14.31 -1.24
C ARG A 343 17.04 -15.18 -1.24
N GLU A 344 16.54 -15.53 -0.05
CA GLU A 344 15.38 -16.37 0.11
C GLU A 344 14.13 -15.70 -0.45
N HIS A 345 13.40 -16.39 -1.32
CA HIS A 345 12.21 -15.86 -1.98
C HIS A 345 11.15 -15.39 -0.98
N ALA A 346 10.91 -16.15 0.09
CA ALA A 346 9.92 -15.79 1.10
C ALA A 346 10.30 -14.54 1.92
N GLN A 347 11.57 -14.14 1.90
CA GLN A 347 12.09 -13.00 2.68
C GLN A 347 12.42 -11.79 1.80
N ARG A 348 12.10 -11.84 0.52
CA ARG A 348 12.43 -10.79 -0.45
C ARG A 348 11.17 -10.22 -1.09
N GLY A 349 11.09 -8.89 -1.16
CA GLY A 349 10.11 -8.19 -1.97
C GLY A 349 10.46 -8.24 -3.47
N SER A 350 10.15 -7.18 -4.19
CA SER A 350 10.38 -7.10 -5.64
C SER A 350 11.49 -6.13 -6.02
N GLN A 351 12.36 -5.76 -5.09
CA GLN A 351 13.52 -4.90 -5.32
C GLN A 351 14.80 -5.60 -4.87
N VAL A 352 15.91 -5.20 -5.49
CA VAL A 352 17.25 -5.64 -5.09
C VAL A 352 18.05 -4.42 -4.66
N CYS A 353 18.59 -4.46 -3.45
CA CYS A 353 19.44 -3.43 -2.87
C CYS A 353 20.84 -3.98 -2.68
N LEU A 354 21.85 -3.23 -3.15
CA LEU A 354 23.26 -3.60 -3.14
C LEU A 354 24.03 -2.75 -2.14
#